data_f553ad7c815098a3fcd39a40152b7267
#
_entry.id   f553ad7c815098a3fcd39a40152b7267
#
_cell.length_a   1.000
_cell.length_b   1.000
_cell.length_c   1.000
_cell.angle_alpha   90.00
_cell.angle_beta   90.00
_cell.angle_gamma   90.00
#
_symmetry.space_group_name_H-M   'P 1'
#
loop_
_entity.id
_entity.type
_entity.pdbx_description
1 polymer ?
#
loop_
_entity_poly.entity_id
_entity_poly.type
_entity_poly.pdbx_seq_one_letter_code
_entity_poly.pdbx_strand_id
1 'polypeptide(L)'
;MGSHTFECYHTPGHSPEQTSIYCPEERVVFVGDNIFNNCQIWFHSIDFDALFKSLDWLQSLDVDYIVPGHGPVKGKECIAENKQFIYNWLSVVGDAIINKGWTREECIQRINFADRCPVDIGQPDCMEYISTNNARIAYDYLVRKGSL
;
A
#
# COMPACT_ATOMS: atom_id res chain seq x y z
N MET A 1 14.39 17.02 -19.00
CA MET A 1 13.75 17.79 -20.08
C MET A 1 13.77 19.26 -19.68
N GLY A 2 14.25 20.16 -20.56
CA GLY A 2 14.52 21.54 -20.17
C GLY A 2 15.60 21.62 -19.08
N SER A 3 15.30 22.30 -17.97
CA SER A 3 16.22 22.46 -16.82
C SER A 3 16.03 21.42 -15.72
N HIS A 4 15.17 20.40 -15.93
CA HIS A 4 14.85 19.41 -14.90
C HIS A 4 15.48 18.06 -15.20
N THR A 5 15.92 17.39 -14.14
CA THR A 5 16.38 16.01 -14.13
C THR A 5 15.24 15.09 -13.67
N PHE A 6 15.08 13.95 -14.32
CA PHE A 6 14.15 12.92 -13.90
C PHE A 6 14.92 11.62 -13.65
N GLU A 7 15.03 11.25 -12.39
CA GLU A 7 15.72 10.05 -11.96
C GLU A 7 14.69 8.92 -11.76
N CYS A 8 14.89 7.80 -12.46
CA CYS A 8 14.00 6.65 -12.38
C CYS A 8 14.59 5.59 -11.45
N TYR A 9 13.82 5.19 -10.44
CA TYR A 9 14.22 4.19 -9.45
C TYR A 9 13.27 3.02 -9.48
N HIS A 10 13.80 1.81 -9.55
CA HIS A 10 13.01 0.61 -9.36
C HIS A 10 12.61 0.50 -7.89
N THR A 11 11.32 0.61 -7.63
CA THR A 11 10.71 0.61 -6.29
C THR A 11 9.61 -0.44 -6.21
N PRO A 12 9.97 -1.75 -6.26
CA PRO A 12 8.99 -2.82 -6.24
C PRO A 12 8.19 -2.82 -4.94
N GLY A 13 6.96 -3.29 -5.01
CA GLY A 13 6.08 -3.38 -3.85
C GLY A 13 4.66 -3.65 -4.24
N HIS A 14 3.93 -2.65 -4.70
CA HIS A 14 2.57 -2.85 -5.23
C HIS A 14 2.58 -3.81 -6.42
N SER A 15 3.55 -3.66 -7.31
CA SER A 15 3.89 -4.63 -8.35
C SER A 15 5.41 -4.84 -8.45
N PRO A 16 5.87 -5.95 -9.07
CA PRO A 16 7.29 -6.20 -9.25
C PRO A 16 7.99 -5.14 -10.12
N GLU A 17 7.28 -4.52 -11.07
CA GLU A 17 7.82 -3.58 -12.04
C GLU A 17 7.71 -2.13 -11.60
N GLN A 18 7.16 -1.88 -10.41
CA GLN A 18 6.89 -0.51 -9.93
C GLN A 18 8.15 0.34 -9.98
N THR A 19 8.01 1.53 -10.53
CA THR A 19 9.08 2.52 -10.69
C THR A 19 8.62 3.85 -10.12
N SER A 20 9.51 4.50 -9.38
CA SER A 20 9.32 5.89 -8.93
C SER A 20 10.17 6.83 -9.77
N ILE A 21 9.66 8.04 -10.02
CA ILE A 21 10.35 9.08 -10.78
C ILE A 21 10.57 10.26 -9.83
N TYR A 22 11.84 10.60 -9.57
CA TYR A 22 12.24 11.69 -8.70
C TYR A 22 12.74 12.90 -9.52
N CYS A 23 12.27 14.09 -9.18
CA CYS A 23 12.73 15.36 -9.72
C CYS A 23 13.36 16.19 -8.58
N PRO A 24 14.70 16.17 -8.45
CA PRO A 24 15.39 16.84 -7.34
C PRO A 24 15.17 18.35 -7.31
N GLU A 25 15.14 19.00 -8.48
CA GLU A 25 15.00 20.46 -8.59
C GLU A 25 13.65 20.95 -8.03
N GLU A 26 12.60 20.14 -8.15
CA GLU A 26 11.27 20.45 -7.65
C GLU A 26 10.97 19.77 -6.30
N ARG A 27 11.89 18.94 -5.79
CA ARG A 27 11.73 18.16 -4.55
C ARG A 27 10.43 17.35 -4.57
N VAL A 28 10.13 16.75 -5.73
CA VAL A 28 8.92 15.95 -5.95
C VAL A 28 9.28 14.54 -6.42
N VAL A 29 8.50 13.56 -5.95
CA VAL A 29 8.62 12.17 -6.41
C VAL A 29 7.24 11.63 -6.80
N PHE A 30 7.17 10.99 -7.97
CA PHE A 30 6.00 10.27 -8.46
C PHE A 30 6.19 8.79 -8.12
N VAL A 31 5.29 8.21 -7.36
CA VAL A 31 5.51 6.88 -6.76
C VAL A 31 4.54 5.81 -7.25
N GLY A 32 3.61 6.19 -8.13
CA GLY A 32 2.57 5.27 -8.62
C GLY A 32 1.83 4.61 -7.46
N ASP A 33 1.49 3.35 -7.62
CA ASP A 33 0.64 2.61 -6.70
C ASP A 33 1.35 2.08 -5.44
N ASN A 34 2.59 2.54 -5.18
CA ASN A 34 3.21 2.31 -3.87
C ASN A 34 2.62 3.18 -2.76
N ILE A 35 1.90 4.26 -3.12
CA ILE A 35 1.18 5.15 -2.20
C ILE A 35 -0.25 5.35 -2.68
N PHE A 36 -1.19 5.18 -1.76
CA PHE A 36 -2.60 5.51 -1.90
C PHE A 36 -2.97 6.49 -0.80
N ASN A 37 -3.38 7.69 -1.17
CA ASN A 37 -3.74 8.71 -0.20
C ASN A 37 -5.27 8.88 -0.10
N ASN A 38 -5.79 8.82 1.15
CA ASN A 38 -7.21 8.97 1.45
C ASN A 38 -8.12 7.92 0.80
N CYS A 39 -7.56 6.76 0.41
CA CYS A 39 -8.30 5.66 -0.18
C CYS A 39 -7.73 4.31 0.26
N GLN A 40 -8.47 3.25 0.01
CA GLN A 40 -8.07 1.91 0.38
C GLN A 40 -6.96 1.41 -0.56
N ILE A 41 -5.83 0.98 0.00
CA ILE A 41 -4.77 0.34 -0.76
C ILE A 41 -5.27 -1.02 -1.27
N TRP A 42 -5.05 -1.30 -2.53
CA TRP A 42 -5.38 -2.58 -3.14
C TRP A 42 -4.15 -3.48 -3.17
N PHE A 43 -4.22 -4.64 -2.50
CA PHE A 43 -3.09 -5.58 -2.40
C PHE A 43 -2.95 -6.55 -3.57
N HIS A 44 -3.45 -6.21 -4.74
CA HIS A 44 -3.60 -7.11 -5.90
C HIS A 44 -2.40 -8.04 -6.14
N SER A 45 -1.20 -7.50 -6.26
CA SER A 45 0.06 -8.24 -6.52
C SER A 45 1.20 -7.83 -5.58
N ILE A 46 0.82 -7.35 -4.39
CA ILE A 46 1.74 -6.75 -3.44
C ILE A 46 2.79 -7.76 -2.91
N ASP A 47 4.03 -7.32 -2.86
CA ASP A 47 5.08 -7.86 -2.00
C ASP A 47 5.30 -6.88 -0.85
N PHE A 48 4.79 -7.23 0.34
CA PHE A 48 4.88 -6.35 1.51
C PHE A 48 6.33 -6.05 1.91
N ASP A 49 7.24 -7.04 1.83
CA ASP A 49 8.64 -6.83 2.20
C ASP A 49 9.34 -5.88 1.24
N ALA A 50 9.06 -6.00 -0.06
CA ALA A 50 9.57 -5.09 -1.07
C ALA A 50 8.96 -3.69 -0.92
N LEU A 51 7.65 -3.61 -0.68
CA LEU A 51 6.97 -2.33 -0.49
C LEU A 51 7.52 -1.57 0.72
N PHE A 52 7.71 -2.22 1.88
CA PHE A 52 8.27 -1.56 3.05
C PHE A 52 9.68 -1.01 2.77
N LYS A 53 10.52 -1.74 2.04
CA LYS A 53 11.84 -1.25 1.62
C LYS A 53 11.74 -0.03 0.70
N SER A 54 10.81 -0.06 -0.25
CA SER A 54 10.55 1.07 -1.15
C SER A 54 10.04 2.30 -0.39
N LEU A 55 9.16 2.10 0.60
CA LEU A 55 8.67 3.17 1.46
C LEU A 55 9.78 3.74 2.38
N ASP A 56 10.70 2.91 2.86
CA ASP A 56 11.87 3.37 3.62
C ASP A 56 12.82 4.19 2.74
N TRP A 57 13.02 3.76 1.49
CA TRP A 57 13.78 4.54 0.52
C TRP A 57 13.12 5.90 0.24
N LEU A 58 11.80 5.93 0.01
CA LEU A 58 11.04 7.18 -0.17
C LEU A 58 11.21 8.12 1.03
N GLN A 59 11.20 7.58 2.25
CA GLN A 59 11.41 8.35 3.48
C GLN A 59 12.80 9.00 3.53
N SER A 60 13.82 8.41 2.90
CA SER A 60 15.20 8.92 2.86
C SER A 60 15.41 10.06 1.86
N LEU A 61 14.52 10.22 0.86
CA LEU A 61 14.66 11.26 -0.16
C LEU A 61 14.44 12.66 0.43
N ASP A 62 15.08 13.64 -0.18
CA ASP A 62 14.83 15.06 0.10
C ASP A 62 13.68 15.58 -0.77
N VAL A 63 12.45 15.33 -0.33
CA VAL A 63 11.21 15.69 -1.05
C VAL A 63 10.24 16.45 -0.17
N ASP A 64 9.52 17.38 -0.78
CA ASP A 64 8.40 18.10 -0.19
C ASP A 64 7.07 17.49 -0.61
N TYR A 65 7.00 16.92 -1.81
CA TYR A 65 5.76 16.41 -2.38
C TYR A 65 5.92 14.98 -2.89
N ILE A 66 4.96 14.14 -2.52
CA ILE A 66 4.80 12.78 -3.02
C ILE A 66 3.51 12.73 -3.84
N VAL A 67 3.67 12.40 -5.12
CA VAL A 67 2.55 12.22 -6.05
C VAL A 67 2.21 10.74 -6.10
N PRO A 68 1.06 10.34 -5.50
CA PRO A 68 0.66 8.94 -5.43
C PRO A 68 0.04 8.45 -6.74
N GLY A 69 -0.19 7.15 -6.86
CA GLY A 69 -1.02 6.58 -7.92
C GLY A 69 -2.49 6.93 -7.75
N HIS A 70 -2.95 7.01 -6.49
CA HIS A 70 -4.34 7.31 -6.14
C HIS A 70 -4.42 8.30 -4.98
N GLY A 71 -5.37 9.23 -5.08
CA GLY A 71 -5.63 10.25 -4.05
C GLY A 71 -4.79 11.51 -4.20
N PRO A 72 -4.86 12.44 -3.22
CA PRO A 72 -4.21 13.74 -3.30
C PRO A 72 -2.70 13.66 -3.12
N VAL A 73 -1.98 14.63 -3.70
CA VAL A 73 -0.56 14.87 -3.40
C VAL A 73 -0.41 15.25 -1.93
N LYS A 74 0.59 14.69 -1.26
CA LYS A 74 0.92 14.97 0.15
C LYS A 74 2.43 15.10 0.34
N GLY A 75 2.84 15.48 1.55
CA GLY A 75 4.22 15.39 2.02
C GLY A 75 4.59 13.97 2.51
N LYS A 76 5.72 13.86 3.19
CA LYS A 76 6.25 12.57 3.69
C LYS A 76 5.37 11.88 4.74
N GLU A 77 4.46 12.61 5.37
CA GLU A 77 3.49 12.04 6.34
C GLU A 77 2.68 10.89 5.74
N CYS A 78 2.39 10.94 4.43
CA CYS A 78 1.64 9.88 3.76
C CYS A 78 2.35 8.51 3.79
N ILE A 79 3.67 8.48 3.91
CA ILE A 79 4.43 7.21 4.01
C ILE A 79 4.04 6.48 5.31
N ALA A 80 4.01 7.20 6.43
CA ALA A 80 3.62 6.62 7.71
C ALA A 80 2.13 6.19 7.71
N GLU A 81 1.25 6.99 7.09
CA GLU A 81 -0.17 6.68 6.95
C GLU A 81 -0.38 5.38 6.16
N ASN A 82 0.34 5.22 5.02
CA ASN A 82 0.25 4.01 4.20
C ASN A 82 0.82 2.78 4.93
N LYS A 83 1.96 2.91 5.61
CA LYS A 83 2.50 1.83 6.45
C LYS A 83 1.51 1.41 7.53
N GLN A 84 0.90 2.38 8.22
CA GLN A 84 -0.08 2.11 9.28
C GLN A 84 -1.31 1.38 8.73
N PHE A 85 -1.80 1.77 7.55
CA PHE A 85 -2.91 1.09 6.89
C PHE A 85 -2.58 -0.39 6.64
N ILE A 86 -1.38 -0.68 6.11
CA ILE A 86 -0.93 -2.05 5.85
C ILE A 86 -0.81 -2.84 7.16
N TYR A 87 -0.20 -2.25 8.20
CA TYR A 87 -0.09 -2.89 9.51
C TYR A 87 -1.45 -3.19 10.14
N ASN A 88 -2.44 -2.31 9.97
CA ASN A 88 -3.79 -2.55 10.45
C ASN A 88 -4.42 -3.80 9.79
N TRP A 89 -4.26 -3.96 8.47
CA TRP A 89 -4.69 -5.16 7.77
C TRP A 89 -3.99 -6.41 8.29
N LEU A 90 -2.67 -6.40 8.35
CA LEU A 90 -1.88 -7.54 8.82
C LEU A 90 -2.20 -7.90 10.28
N SER A 91 -2.40 -6.89 11.13
CA SER A 91 -2.76 -7.09 12.54
C SER A 91 -4.13 -7.73 12.72
N VAL A 92 -5.14 -7.24 12.00
CA VAL A 92 -6.51 -7.78 12.11
C VAL A 92 -6.60 -9.20 11.58
N VAL A 93 -5.93 -9.48 10.46
CA VAL A 93 -5.89 -10.85 9.90
C VAL A 93 -5.07 -11.76 10.80
N GLY A 94 -3.93 -11.30 11.34
CA GLY A 94 -3.13 -12.07 12.30
C GLY A 94 -3.89 -12.40 13.57
N ASP A 95 -4.63 -11.46 14.15
CA ASP A 95 -5.51 -11.71 15.30
C ASP A 95 -6.59 -12.76 14.98
N ALA A 96 -7.19 -12.66 13.81
CA ALA A 96 -8.21 -13.62 13.37
C ALA A 96 -7.65 -15.04 13.27
N ILE A 97 -6.43 -15.20 12.77
CA ILE A 97 -5.77 -16.51 12.66
C ILE A 97 -5.37 -17.03 14.06
N ILE A 98 -4.63 -16.22 14.83
CA ILE A 98 -3.98 -16.68 16.08
C ILE A 98 -5.01 -16.86 17.20
N ASN A 99 -5.85 -15.86 17.41
CA ASN A 99 -6.73 -15.83 18.60
C ASN A 99 -8.12 -16.38 18.33
N LYS A 100 -8.60 -16.35 17.06
CA LYS A 100 -9.93 -16.84 16.71
C LYS A 100 -9.91 -18.16 15.96
N GLY A 101 -8.74 -18.60 15.48
CA GLY A 101 -8.58 -19.83 14.71
C GLY A 101 -9.31 -19.79 13.35
N TRP A 102 -9.48 -18.60 12.77
CA TRP A 102 -10.21 -18.45 11.52
C TRP A 102 -9.41 -19.01 10.34
N THR A 103 -10.10 -19.74 9.50
CA THR A 103 -9.61 -20.19 8.22
C THR A 103 -9.44 -19.00 7.25
N ARG A 104 -8.78 -19.25 6.13
CA ARG A 104 -8.63 -18.28 5.06
C ARG A 104 -9.99 -17.76 4.56
N GLU A 105 -10.92 -18.67 4.34
CA GLU A 105 -12.29 -18.38 3.89
C GLU A 105 -13.06 -17.55 4.91
N GLU A 106 -12.92 -17.84 6.19
CA GLU A 106 -13.54 -17.06 7.25
C GLU A 106 -12.95 -15.65 7.35
N CYS A 107 -11.64 -15.47 7.18
CA CYS A 107 -11.02 -14.15 7.12
C CYS A 107 -11.57 -13.35 5.95
N ILE A 108 -11.67 -13.95 4.75
CA ILE A 108 -12.22 -13.33 3.56
C ILE A 108 -13.67 -12.87 3.76
N GLN A 109 -14.49 -13.68 4.40
CA GLN A 109 -15.93 -13.40 4.58
C GLN A 109 -16.22 -12.39 5.69
N ARG A 110 -15.38 -12.33 6.73
CA ARG A 110 -15.69 -11.59 7.96
C ARG A 110 -14.88 -10.31 8.16
N ILE A 111 -13.76 -10.14 7.44
CA ILE A 111 -12.94 -8.94 7.55
C ILE A 111 -13.27 -8.00 6.41
N ASN A 112 -13.81 -6.82 6.76
CA ASN A 112 -14.15 -5.76 5.82
C ASN A 112 -13.74 -4.40 6.41
N PHE A 113 -12.99 -3.62 5.64
CA PHE A 113 -12.56 -2.27 5.99
C PHE A 113 -13.24 -1.18 5.16
N ALA A 114 -14.22 -1.52 4.34
CA ALA A 114 -14.87 -0.60 3.42
C ALA A 114 -15.49 0.61 4.13
N ASP A 115 -16.00 0.40 5.34
CA ASP A 115 -16.60 1.44 6.19
C ASP A 115 -15.56 2.34 6.89
N ARG A 116 -14.29 1.95 6.91
CA ARG A 116 -13.19 2.63 7.62
C ARG A 116 -12.27 3.42 6.71
N CYS A 117 -12.27 3.09 5.43
CA CYS A 117 -11.42 3.73 4.45
C CYS A 117 -12.21 3.90 3.15
N PRO A 118 -12.76 5.09 2.91
CA PRO A 118 -13.46 5.35 1.66
C PRO A 118 -12.50 5.15 0.48
N VAL A 119 -12.98 4.46 -0.56
CA VAL A 119 -12.23 4.26 -1.80
C VAL A 119 -12.59 5.38 -2.75
N ASP A 120 -11.62 6.20 -3.10
CA ASP A 120 -11.75 7.21 -4.14
C ASP A 120 -11.06 6.75 -5.43
N ILE A 121 -11.49 5.62 -5.97
CA ILE A 121 -11.03 5.14 -7.27
C ILE A 121 -12.11 5.28 -8.35
N GLY A 122 -13.19 6.02 -8.05
CA GLY A 122 -14.31 6.22 -8.97
C GLY A 122 -15.14 4.96 -9.27
N GLN A 123 -14.95 3.90 -8.49
CA GLN A 123 -15.63 2.61 -8.63
C GLN A 123 -16.12 2.10 -7.27
N PRO A 124 -17.19 2.68 -6.71
CA PRO A 124 -17.71 2.26 -5.41
C PRO A 124 -18.07 0.77 -5.32
N ASP A 125 -18.42 0.15 -6.43
CA ASP A 125 -18.75 -1.27 -6.50
C ASP A 125 -17.53 -2.20 -6.32
N CYS A 126 -16.31 -1.67 -6.39
CA CYS A 126 -15.08 -2.45 -6.16
C CYS A 126 -14.71 -2.60 -4.68
N MET A 127 -15.39 -1.92 -3.75
CA MET A 127 -15.05 -1.89 -2.34
C MET A 127 -15.03 -3.26 -1.70
N GLU A 128 -16.08 -4.05 -1.91
CA GLU A 128 -16.18 -5.40 -1.37
C GLU A 128 -15.11 -6.32 -1.97
N TYR A 129 -14.88 -6.20 -3.27
CA TYR A 129 -13.85 -6.95 -3.97
C TYR A 129 -12.44 -6.62 -3.45
N ILE A 130 -12.12 -5.34 -3.24
CA ILE A 130 -10.82 -4.91 -2.71
C ILE A 130 -10.62 -5.44 -1.28
N SER A 131 -11.62 -5.32 -0.41
CA SER A 131 -11.54 -5.82 0.98
C SER A 131 -11.36 -7.34 1.01
N THR A 132 -12.11 -8.07 0.22
CA THR A 132 -12.02 -9.52 0.08
C THR A 132 -10.62 -9.94 -0.39
N ASN A 133 -10.10 -9.26 -1.41
CA ASN A 133 -8.77 -9.52 -1.94
C ASN A 133 -7.68 -9.18 -0.91
N ASN A 134 -7.80 -8.07 -0.21
CA ASN A 134 -6.83 -7.65 0.80
C ASN A 134 -6.77 -8.64 1.97
N ALA A 135 -7.92 -9.12 2.46
CA ALA A 135 -7.97 -10.16 3.49
C ALA A 135 -7.27 -11.45 3.06
N ARG A 136 -7.53 -11.87 1.80
CA ARG A 136 -6.89 -13.05 1.20
C ARG A 136 -5.37 -12.91 1.12
N ILE A 137 -4.88 -11.81 0.58
CA ILE A 137 -3.44 -11.57 0.37
C ILE A 137 -2.71 -11.43 1.73
N ALA A 138 -3.31 -10.74 2.69
CA ALA A 138 -2.75 -10.61 4.03
C ALA A 138 -2.64 -11.97 4.74
N TYR A 139 -3.68 -12.82 4.63
CA TYR A 139 -3.67 -14.19 5.15
C TYR A 139 -2.53 -15.01 4.54
N ASP A 140 -2.47 -15.07 3.22
CA ASP A 140 -1.48 -15.86 2.47
C ASP A 140 -0.04 -15.40 2.80
N TYR A 141 0.17 -14.11 2.99
CA TYR A 141 1.47 -13.55 3.42
C TYR A 141 1.85 -14.00 4.83
N LEU A 142 0.95 -13.85 5.80
CA LEU A 142 1.23 -14.18 7.21
C LEU A 142 1.52 -15.66 7.40
N VAL A 143 0.74 -16.54 6.76
CA VAL A 143 0.98 -18.01 6.82
C VAL A 143 2.32 -18.36 6.18
N ARG A 144 2.65 -17.81 5.01
CA ARG A 144 3.93 -18.07 4.33
C ARG A 144 5.14 -17.62 5.16
N LYS A 145 5.02 -16.52 5.91
CA LYS A 145 6.10 -16.02 6.78
C LYS A 145 6.34 -16.86 8.01
N GLY A 146 5.45 -17.79 8.34
CA GLY A 146 5.53 -18.55 9.59
C GLY A 146 5.39 -17.65 10.83
N SER A 147 4.75 -16.49 10.65
CA SER A 147 4.49 -15.52 11.74
C SER A 147 3.37 -15.96 12.67
N LEU A 148 2.93 -17.22 12.51
CA LEU A 148 1.78 -17.83 13.18
C LEU A 148 2.16 -19.13 13.84
#